data_988ecfa64f5a8f58f2d720081fbeb9b0
#
_entry.id   988ecfa64f5a8f58f2d720081fbeb9b0
#
_cell.length_a   1.000
_cell.length_b   1.000
_cell.length_c   1.000
_cell.angle_alpha   90.00
_cell.angle_beta   90.00
_cell.angle_gamma   90.00
#
_symmetry.space_group_name_H-M   'P 1'
#
loop_
_entity.id
_entity.type
_entity.pdbx_description
1 polymer ?
#
loop_
_entity_poly.entity_id
_entity_poly.type
_entity_poly.pdbx_seq_one_letter_code
_entity_poly.pdbx_strand_id
1 'polypeptide(L)'
;MEGRGMETQEGRVLKRGLKRRHLTMIAIGGSIGTGLFLAMGGTIKDAGPGGAMVAYAVMGIVVYFMMTALGEMATRLPIPGAFTSYADRFIDKAWGFTNGWSYWFGSAMTVAAELIAGAIIIKYWFPNSNSSLWAMLFLAILLAINLFTVKGFGEAEYWFAGIKVIVTIVFLIVSILMILGIMSGTGSQGFSNWTLDGGSEGKAPFIHGIGGIVGIFMVAAFSFSNTELVGLSAAESENPRKDVPRAVKSIFLRLIIFYLGTIFVVGTLIPFTEPTLLDAAEDNVAASPFTIIFQRAGFAAAASLMNAVILTSVLSCGNSSMYSASRTLQHMAKRGDAPRFFAKLSTNGVPVRAILVTACIAATAFFASLIGDGVAYTAAYYLCGIAGVFNWMTISVAHYRFRRGWIKQGRSLDELEYKSPFYPFGSWFVIFVCIIICLGANYWVFSDFNWFDFITCYAIIPLSIIMFFVYKKVKKTKWVKYEDMDFTPPEDADKKNISALY
;
A
#
# COMPACT_ATOMS: atom_id res chain seq x y z
N MET A 1 -42.92 6.19 -33.27
CA MET A 1 -42.23 7.11 -32.36
C MET A 1 -42.12 6.38 -31.01
N GLU A 2 -41.07 5.59 -30.86
CA GLU A 2 -40.80 4.80 -29.67
C GLU A 2 -40.12 5.67 -28.60
N GLY A 3 -40.73 5.69 -27.43
CA GLY A 3 -40.26 6.43 -26.28
C GLY A 3 -38.90 5.88 -25.79
N ARG A 4 -37.85 6.62 -26.00
CA ARG A 4 -36.58 6.44 -25.25
C ARG A 4 -36.83 6.74 -23.77
N GLY A 5 -37.08 5.69 -22.98
CA GLY A 5 -37.06 5.78 -21.54
C GLY A 5 -35.77 6.39 -21.08
N MET A 6 -35.82 7.51 -20.34
CA MET A 6 -34.70 8.05 -19.57
C MET A 6 -34.32 7.01 -18.51
N GLU A 7 -33.31 6.18 -18.79
CA GLU A 7 -32.63 5.41 -17.76
C GLU A 7 -32.04 6.40 -16.77
N THR A 8 -32.59 6.44 -15.59
CA THR A 8 -32.09 7.24 -14.47
C THR A 8 -30.67 6.81 -14.16
N GLN A 9 -29.71 7.73 -14.27
CA GLN A 9 -28.25 7.50 -14.10
C GLN A 9 -27.87 7.05 -12.66
N GLU A 10 -28.82 6.96 -11.73
CA GLU A 10 -28.59 6.60 -10.32
C GLU A 10 -28.36 5.11 -10.03
N GLY A 11 -28.61 4.20 -10.99
CA GLY A 11 -28.56 2.75 -10.79
C GLY A 11 -27.30 2.02 -11.25
N ARG A 12 -26.26 2.70 -11.76
CA ARG A 12 -25.07 1.99 -12.26
C ARG A 12 -24.20 1.46 -11.13
N VAL A 13 -24.04 0.14 -11.07
CA VAL A 13 -23.22 -0.59 -10.10
C VAL A 13 -21.84 -0.87 -10.70
N LEU A 14 -20.81 -0.96 -9.87
CA LEU A 14 -19.48 -1.43 -10.28
C LEU A 14 -19.61 -2.82 -10.92
N LYS A 15 -19.00 -3.00 -12.10
CA LYS A 15 -19.09 -4.27 -12.82
C LYS A 15 -18.15 -5.30 -12.17
N ARG A 16 -18.67 -6.50 -11.88
CA ARG A 16 -17.84 -7.66 -11.47
C ARG A 16 -17.08 -8.18 -12.69
N GLY A 17 -15.82 -7.78 -12.83
CA GLY A 17 -14.98 -8.14 -13.98
C GLY A 17 -13.62 -8.72 -13.61
N LEU A 18 -13.28 -8.80 -12.32
CA LEU A 18 -12.02 -9.33 -11.83
C LEU A 18 -12.10 -10.85 -11.63
N LYS A 19 -11.33 -11.58 -12.44
CA LYS A 19 -11.20 -13.04 -12.32
C LYS A 19 -10.26 -13.40 -11.17
N ARG A 20 -10.31 -14.65 -10.70
CA ARG A 20 -9.44 -15.21 -9.67
C ARG A 20 -7.95 -14.89 -9.90
N ARG A 21 -7.45 -15.05 -11.14
CA ARG A 21 -6.04 -14.76 -11.48
C ARG A 21 -5.68 -13.30 -11.21
N HIS A 22 -6.60 -12.37 -11.48
CA HIS A 22 -6.39 -10.94 -11.23
C HIS A 22 -6.27 -10.66 -9.73
N LEU A 23 -7.20 -11.15 -8.90
CA LEU A 23 -7.13 -10.97 -7.45
C LEU A 23 -5.86 -11.56 -6.85
N THR A 24 -5.45 -12.75 -7.28
CA THR A 24 -4.22 -13.39 -6.79
C THR A 24 -2.99 -12.55 -7.16
N MET A 25 -2.91 -12.03 -8.38
CA MET A 25 -1.79 -11.19 -8.81
C MET A 25 -1.81 -9.79 -8.17
N ILE A 26 -2.98 -9.19 -7.98
CA ILE A 26 -3.14 -7.96 -7.18
C ILE A 26 -2.62 -8.20 -5.75
N ALA A 27 -2.98 -9.34 -5.13
CA ALA A 27 -2.51 -9.68 -3.80
C ALA A 27 -0.99 -9.90 -3.73
N ILE A 28 -0.38 -10.48 -4.76
CA ILE A 28 1.06 -10.79 -4.77
C ILE A 28 1.88 -9.59 -5.20
N GLY A 29 1.49 -8.90 -6.26
CA GLY A 29 2.29 -7.89 -6.94
C GLY A 29 1.87 -6.44 -6.70
N GLY A 30 0.60 -6.19 -6.31
CA GLY A 30 0.07 -4.83 -6.18
C GLY A 30 0.78 -3.97 -5.13
N SER A 31 1.38 -4.58 -4.10
CA SER A 31 2.16 -3.88 -3.07
C SER A 31 3.66 -3.85 -3.35
N ILE A 32 4.17 -4.59 -4.34
CA ILE A 32 5.59 -4.52 -4.69
C ILE A 32 5.80 -3.28 -5.58
N GLY A 33 6.34 -2.24 -4.99
CA GLY A 33 6.63 -0.94 -5.61
C GLY A 33 8.00 -0.43 -5.19
N THR A 34 8.16 0.89 -5.14
CA THR A 34 9.40 1.56 -4.74
C THR A 34 9.84 1.24 -3.34
N GLY A 35 8.92 0.92 -2.44
CA GLY A 35 9.25 0.52 -1.07
C GLY A 35 10.24 -0.64 -1.01
N LEU A 36 10.02 -1.70 -1.80
CA LEU A 36 10.92 -2.85 -1.87
C LEU A 36 12.14 -2.58 -2.76
N PHE A 37 11.93 -2.01 -3.94
CA PHE A 37 13.00 -1.90 -4.93
C PHE A 37 13.95 -0.72 -4.72
N LEU A 38 13.51 0.34 -4.05
CA LEU A 38 14.28 1.57 -3.86
C LEU A 38 14.46 1.90 -2.37
N ALA A 39 13.39 2.16 -1.62
CA ALA A 39 13.45 2.66 -0.26
C ALA A 39 14.07 1.68 0.75
N MET A 40 14.07 0.37 0.46
CA MET A 40 14.72 -0.65 1.30
C MET A 40 16.23 -0.40 1.45
N GLY A 41 16.90 0.18 0.46
CA GLY A 41 18.33 0.55 0.56
C GLY A 41 18.59 1.47 1.74
N GLY A 42 17.77 2.52 1.89
CA GLY A 42 17.86 3.44 3.03
C GLY A 42 17.65 2.74 4.37
N THR A 43 16.77 1.74 4.45
CA THR A 43 16.54 1.02 5.72
C THR A 43 17.76 0.23 6.20
N ILE A 44 18.57 -0.31 5.27
CA ILE A 44 19.83 -0.98 5.59
C ILE A 44 20.88 0.05 6.03
N LYS A 45 20.93 1.22 5.38
CA LYS A 45 21.80 2.32 5.77
C LYS A 45 21.48 2.82 7.17
N ASP A 46 20.18 3.05 7.49
CA ASP A 46 19.76 3.72 8.73
C ASP A 46 19.71 2.79 9.95
N ALA A 47 19.40 1.51 9.77
CA ALA A 47 19.22 0.56 10.88
C ALA A 47 20.17 -0.65 10.83
N GLY A 48 20.97 -0.79 9.79
CA GLY A 48 21.77 -1.96 9.53
C GLY A 48 20.94 -3.16 9.01
N PRO A 49 21.63 -4.22 8.54
CA PRO A 49 20.94 -5.38 7.96
C PRO A 49 20.05 -6.11 8.99
N GLY A 50 20.48 -6.20 10.24
CA GLY A 50 19.68 -6.81 11.32
C GLY A 50 18.48 -5.97 11.71
N GLY A 51 18.67 -4.64 11.83
CA GLY A 51 17.57 -3.70 12.12
C GLY A 51 16.50 -3.70 11.03
N ALA A 52 16.90 -3.66 9.76
CA ALA A 52 15.99 -3.79 8.63
C ALA A 52 15.24 -5.12 8.65
N MET A 53 15.94 -6.24 8.90
CA MET A 53 15.30 -7.56 9.00
C MET A 53 14.24 -7.60 10.09
N VAL A 54 14.51 -7.07 11.28
CA VAL A 54 13.55 -7.03 12.39
C VAL A 54 12.35 -6.15 12.05
N ALA A 55 12.58 -4.94 11.52
CA ALA A 55 11.49 -4.02 11.16
C ALA A 55 10.54 -4.65 10.12
N TYR A 56 11.07 -5.22 9.05
CA TYR A 56 10.25 -5.86 8.02
C TYR A 56 9.59 -7.16 8.49
N ALA A 57 10.21 -7.90 9.41
CA ALA A 57 9.57 -9.07 10.01
C ALA A 57 8.36 -8.66 10.86
N VAL A 58 8.51 -7.64 11.71
CA VAL A 58 7.40 -7.10 12.51
C VAL A 58 6.29 -6.57 11.62
N MET A 59 6.63 -5.79 10.59
CA MET A 59 5.66 -5.29 9.62
C MET A 59 4.99 -6.41 8.83
N GLY A 60 5.72 -7.45 8.46
CA GLY A 60 5.17 -8.64 7.84
C GLY A 60 4.09 -9.31 8.72
N ILE A 61 4.33 -9.42 10.02
CA ILE A 61 3.35 -9.95 10.99
C ILE A 61 2.13 -9.02 11.10
N VAL A 62 2.34 -7.70 11.14
CA VAL A 62 1.25 -6.70 11.13
C VAL A 62 0.37 -6.88 9.90
N VAL A 63 0.98 -6.93 8.72
CA VAL A 63 0.26 -7.10 7.44
C VAL A 63 -0.45 -8.45 7.39
N TYR A 64 0.17 -9.52 7.87
CA TYR A 64 -0.47 -10.84 7.95
C TYR A 64 -1.74 -10.80 8.80
N PHE A 65 -1.68 -10.26 10.01
CA PHE A 65 -2.87 -10.18 10.87
C PHE A 65 -3.92 -9.22 10.32
N MET A 66 -3.52 -8.08 9.80
CA MET A 66 -4.43 -7.13 9.16
C MET A 66 -5.14 -7.76 7.96
N MET A 67 -4.43 -8.49 7.10
CA MET A 67 -5.00 -9.12 5.91
C MET A 67 -5.89 -10.31 6.24
N THR A 68 -5.57 -11.09 7.27
CA THR A 68 -6.48 -12.15 7.73
C THR A 68 -7.75 -11.57 8.34
N ALA A 69 -7.66 -10.45 9.06
CA ALA A 69 -8.81 -9.70 9.58
C ALA A 69 -9.69 -9.15 8.45
N LEU A 70 -9.07 -8.50 7.46
CA LEU A 70 -9.76 -7.99 6.27
C LEU A 70 -10.39 -9.14 5.47
N GLY A 71 -9.66 -10.25 5.30
CA GLY A 71 -10.12 -11.43 4.58
C GLY A 71 -11.38 -12.05 5.19
N GLU A 72 -11.49 -12.11 6.51
CA GLU A 72 -12.68 -12.60 7.20
C GLU A 72 -13.91 -11.72 6.91
N MET A 73 -13.76 -10.40 7.05
CA MET A 73 -14.84 -9.46 6.77
C MET A 73 -15.20 -9.43 5.28
N ALA A 74 -14.21 -9.39 4.38
CA ALA A 74 -14.43 -9.28 2.94
C ALA A 74 -14.97 -10.57 2.31
N THR A 75 -14.71 -11.74 2.89
CA THR A 75 -15.31 -13.00 2.45
C THR A 75 -16.79 -13.04 2.80
N ARG A 76 -17.18 -12.60 3.99
CA ARG A 76 -18.57 -12.58 4.45
C ARG A 76 -19.36 -11.40 3.86
N LEU A 77 -18.73 -10.23 3.77
CA LEU A 77 -19.34 -8.97 3.35
C LEU A 77 -18.53 -8.34 2.22
N PRO A 78 -18.60 -8.84 0.98
CA PRO A 78 -17.91 -8.27 -0.18
C PRO A 78 -18.63 -6.99 -0.65
N ILE A 79 -18.50 -5.90 0.12
CA ILE A 79 -19.19 -4.63 -0.11
C ILE A 79 -18.26 -3.59 -0.70
N PRO A 80 -18.75 -2.68 -1.56
CA PRO A 80 -17.98 -1.55 -2.05
C PRO A 80 -17.43 -0.69 -0.90
N GLY A 81 -16.22 -0.15 -1.09
CA GLY A 81 -15.56 0.63 -0.06
C GLY A 81 -14.97 -0.19 1.09
N ALA A 82 -15.17 -1.53 1.12
CA ALA A 82 -14.55 -2.46 2.07
C ALA A 82 -14.34 -1.86 3.47
N PHE A 83 -13.10 -1.55 3.83
CA PHE A 83 -12.72 -1.09 5.17
C PHE A 83 -13.41 0.21 5.62
N THR A 84 -13.73 1.15 4.70
CA THR A 84 -14.51 2.35 5.05
C THR A 84 -15.94 1.99 5.42
N SER A 85 -16.54 1.05 4.68
CA SER A 85 -17.89 0.53 4.96
C SER A 85 -17.92 -0.33 6.22
N TYR A 86 -16.85 -1.09 6.50
CA TYR A 86 -16.74 -1.85 7.76
C TYR A 86 -16.59 -0.93 8.96
N ALA A 87 -15.85 0.19 8.83
CA ALA A 87 -15.77 1.19 9.87
C ALA A 87 -17.13 1.79 10.20
N ASP A 88 -17.97 2.10 9.20
CA ASP A 88 -19.34 2.58 9.39
C ASP A 88 -20.23 1.57 10.11
N ARG A 89 -20.17 0.31 9.67
CA ARG A 89 -21.05 -0.74 10.18
C ARG A 89 -20.67 -1.23 11.58
N PHE A 90 -19.37 -1.19 11.89
CA PHE A 90 -18.85 -1.82 13.11
C PHE A 90 -18.22 -0.84 14.11
N ILE A 91 -17.89 0.39 13.70
CA ILE A 91 -17.27 1.38 14.60
C ILE A 91 -18.19 2.60 14.78
N ASP A 92 -18.12 3.53 13.82
CA ASP A 92 -18.89 4.79 13.82
C ASP A 92 -18.82 5.40 12.40
N LYS A 93 -19.89 6.04 11.94
CA LYS A 93 -19.90 6.74 10.65
C LYS A 93 -18.84 7.85 10.55
N ALA A 94 -18.53 8.54 11.68
CA ALA A 94 -17.47 9.53 11.70
C ALA A 94 -16.09 8.88 11.49
N TRP A 95 -15.88 7.68 12.01
CA TRP A 95 -14.63 6.93 11.78
C TRP A 95 -14.49 6.53 10.32
N GLY A 96 -15.56 5.98 9.72
CA GLY A 96 -15.56 5.62 8.31
C GLY A 96 -15.36 6.81 7.36
N PHE A 97 -15.97 7.97 7.68
CA PHE A 97 -15.72 9.24 6.98
C PHE A 97 -14.24 9.63 7.03
N THR A 98 -13.67 9.67 8.23
CA THR A 98 -12.27 10.07 8.43
C THR A 98 -11.31 9.11 7.73
N ASN A 99 -11.53 7.80 7.89
CA ASN A 99 -10.71 6.79 7.23
C ASN A 99 -10.81 6.88 5.70
N GLY A 100 -12.01 7.14 5.17
CA GLY A 100 -12.23 7.30 3.73
C GLY A 100 -11.43 8.44 3.13
N TRP A 101 -11.48 9.63 3.73
CA TRP A 101 -10.72 10.80 3.27
C TRP A 101 -9.21 10.61 3.45
N SER A 102 -8.76 10.08 4.60
CA SER A 102 -7.34 9.81 4.84
C SER A 102 -6.80 8.78 3.84
N TYR A 103 -7.53 7.70 3.58
CA TYR A 103 -7.11 6.67 2.63
C TYR A 103 -7.09 7.18 1.20
N TRP A 104 -8.10 7.97 0.78
CA TRP A 104 -8.11 8.57 -0.55
C TRP A 104 -6.91 9.49 -0.75
N PHE A 105 -6.65 10.38 0.20
CA PHE A 105 -5.51 11.29 0.14
C PHE A 105 -4.19 10.52 0.14
N GLY A 106 -4.01 9.56 1.06
CA GLY A 106 -2.82 8.73 1.12
C GLY A 106 -2.57 7.97 -0.18
N SER A 107 -3.61 7.35 -0.77
CA SER A 107 -3.47 6.67 -2.05
C SER A 107 -3.11 7.64 -3.20
N ALA A 108 -3.64 8.86 -3.21
CA ALA A 108 -3.27 9.89 -4.18
C ALA A 108 -1.80 10.34 -4.01
N MET A 109 -1.33 10.47 -2.75
CA MET A 109 0.08 10.75 -2.44
C MET A 109 0.99 9.58 -2.79
N THR A 110 0.52 8.32 -2.67
CA THR A 110 1.27 7.16 -3.18
C THR A 110 1.48 7.26 -4.69
N VAL A 111 0.46 7.69 -5.45
CA VAL A 111 0.67 7.94 -6.90
C VAL A 111 1.76 8.99 -7.10
N ALA A 112 1.75 10.11 -6.35
CA ALA A 112 2.79 11.14 -6.44
C ALA A 112 4.17 10.58 -6.13
N ALA A 113 4.32 9.80 -5.05
CA ALA A 113 5.58 9.17 -4.66
C ALA A 113 6.13 8.26 -5.76
N GLU A 114 5.25 7.44 -6.37
CA GLU A 114 5.65 6.53 -7.46
C GLU A 114 6.02 7.31 -8.74
N LEU A 115 5.36 8.44 -9.05
CA LEU A 115 5.76 9.30 -10.17
C LEU A 115 7.14 9.92 -9.97
N ILE A 116 7.43 10.42 -8.75
CA ILE A 116 8.75 10.97 -8.39
C ILE A 116 9.82 9.88 -8.48
N ALA A 117 9.57 8.73 -7.90
CA ALA A 117 10.49 7.60 -7.95
C ALA A 117 10.74 7.11 -9.39
N GLY A 118 9.71 7.08 -10.23
CA GLY A 118 9.87 6.80 -11.66
C GLY A 118 10.79 7.79 -12.35
N ALA A 119 10.68 9.08 -12.04
CA ALA A 119 11.55 10.11 -12.58
C ALA A 119 13.00 9.97 -12.08
N ILE A 120 13.20 9.61 -10.79
CA ILE A 120 14.54 9.29 -10.24
C ILE A 120 15.17 8.10 -10.98
N ILE A 121 14.41 7.03 -11.22
CA ILE A 121 14.91 5.83 -11.90
C ILE A 121 15.34 6.14 -13.35
N ILE A 122 14.60 7.00 -14.04
CA ILE A 122 14.93 7.39 -15.42
C ILE A 122 16.28 8.14 -15.51
N LYS A 123 16.68 8.85 -14.46
CA LYS A 123 18.00 9.51 -14.41
C LYS A 123 19.17 8.54 -14.53
N TYR A 124 18.97 7.26 -14.30
CA TYR A 124 19.99 6.25 -14.59
C TYR A 124 20.42 6.25 -16.07
N TRP A 125 19.47 6.45 -17.00
CA TRP A 125 19.77 6.52 -18.45
C TRP A 125 19.94 7.95 -18.95
N PHE A 126 19.24 8.90 -18.32
CA PHE A 126 19.18 10.31 -18.72
C PHE A 126 19.44 11.23 -17.52
N PRO A 127 20.70 11.30 -17.01
CA PRO A 127 21.03 12.01 -15.76
C PRO A 127 20.58 13.48 -15.72
N ASN A 128 20.65 14.17 -16.86
CA ASN A 128 20.31 15.59 -16.98
C ASN A 128 18.86 15.86 -17.41
N SER A 129 18.01 14.84 -17.40
CA SER A 129 16.60 15.01 -17.80
C SER A 129 15.76 15.67 -16.70
N ASN A 130 14.72 16.39 -17.11
CA ASN A 130 13.80 17.05 -16.21
C ASN A 130 12.81 16.03 -15.59
N SER A 131 12.85 15.87 -14.28
CA SER A 131 11.99 14.95 -13.51
C SER A 131 10.50 15.27 -13.70
N SER A 132 10.11 16.55 -13.79
CA SER A 132 8.72 16.95 -13.96
C SER A 132 8.12 16.47 -15.28
N LEU A 133 8.91 16.46 -16.37
CA LEU A 133 8.45 15.96 -17.68
C LEU A 133 8.18 14.45 -17.64
N TRP A 134 9.05 13.69 -16.96
CA TRP A 134 8.84 12.26 -16.76
C TRP A 134 7.64 11.96 -15.88
N ALA A 135 7.48 12.69 -14.77
CA ALA A 135 6.31 12.57 -13.91
C ALA A 135 5.01 12.86 -14.67
N MET A 136 4.98 13.90 -15.54
CA MET A 136 3.82 14.18 -16.41
C MET A 136 3.53 13.04 -17.39
N LEU A 137 4.55 12.51 -18.05
CA LEU A 137 4.41 11.38 -18.98
C LEU A 137 3.84 10.15 -18.26
N PHE A 138 4.39 9.82 -17.09
CA PHE A 138 3.92 8.68 -16.32
C PHE A 138 2.48 8.89 -15.79
N LEU A 139 2.13 10.08 -15.35
CA LEU A 139 0.76 10.38 -14.97
C LEU A 139 -0.20 10.23 -16.16
N ALA A 140 0.18 10.68 -17.34
CA ALA A 140 -0.62 10.51 -18.56
C ALA A 140 -0.83 9.02 -18.90
N ILE A 141 0.20 8.19 -18.75
CA ILE A 141 0.10 6.73 -18.94
C ILE A 141 -0.86 6.13 -17.90
N LEU A 142 -0.72 6.47 -16.62
CA LEU A 142 -1.61 5.98 -15.57
C LEU A 142 -3.07 6.40 -15.80
N LEU A 143 -3.30 7.64 -16.23
CA LEU A 143 -4.63 8.12 -16.59
C LEU A 143 -5.20 7.31 -17.76
N ALA A 144 -4.42 7.10 -18.83
CA ALA A 144 -4.85 6.31 -19.98
C ALA A 144 -5.30 4.90 -19.52
N ILE A 145 -4.50 4.19 -18.72
CA ILE A 145 -4.83 2.85 -18.24
C ILE A 145 -6.11 2.84 -17.40
N ASN A 146 -6.27 3.79 -16.47
CA ASN A 146 -7.39 3.82 -15.53
C ASN A 146 -8.72 4.29 -16.17
N LEU A 147 -8.68 5.02 -17.27
CA LEU A 147 -9.88 5.53 -17.95
C LEU A 147 -10.57 4.48 -18.85
N PHE A 148 -9.92 3.37 -19.18
CA PHE A 148 -10.50 2.38 -20.11
C PHE A 148 -11.54 1.48 -19.46
N THR A 149 -11.17 0.44 -18.72
CA THR A 149 -12.11 -0.52 -18.11
C THR A 149 -11.53 -1.19 -16.87
N VAL A 150 -12.42 -1.70 -15.98
CA VAL A 150 -12.04 -2.51 -14.81
C VAL A 150 -11.29 -3.79 -15.22
N LYS A 151 -11.72 -4.43 -16.32
CA LYS A 151 -11.04 -5.61 -16.86
C LYS A 151 -9.65 -5.28 -17.38
N GLY A 152 -9.48 -4.12 -18.03
CA GLY A 152 -8.19 -3.63 -18.49
C GLY A 152 -7.21 -3.40 -17.35
N PHE A 153 -7.67 -2.81 -16.23
CA PHE A 153 -6.87 -2.70 -15.01
C PHE A 153 -6.40 -4.08 -14.51
N GLY A 154 -7.32 -5.05 -14.39
CA GLY A 154 -6.98 -6.39 -13.90
C GLY A 154 -5.97 -7.14 -14.79
N GLU A 155 -6.09 -7.02 -16.11
CA GLU A 155 -5.12 -7.64 -17.05
C GLU A 155 -3.75 -6.93 -17.00
N ALA A 156 -3.71 -5.59 -16.96
CA ALA A 156 -2.46 -4.86 -16.83
C ALA A 156 -1.73 -5.23 -15.54
N GLU A 157 -2.44 -5.24 -14.41
CA GLU A 157 -1.87 -5.60 -13.12
C GLU A 157 -1.41 -7.05 -13.06
N TYR A 158 -2.11 -7.97 -13.73
CA TYR A 158 -1.69 -9.37 -13.85
C TYR A 158 -0.30 -9.52 -14.49
N TRP A 159 -0.06 -8.82 -15.60
CA TRP A 159 1.23 -8.86 -16.29
C TRP A 159 2.33 -8.12 -15.52
N PHE A 160 2.05 -6.95 -15.01
CA PHE A 160 3.00 -6.20 -14.17
C PHE A 160 3.42 -6.99 -12.94
N ALA A 161 2.46 -7.57 -12.22
CA ALA A 161 2.75 -8.40 -11.06
C ALA A 161 3.58 -9.64 -11.42
N GLY A 162 3.29 -10.28 -12.56
CA GLY A 162 4.07 -11.41 -13.07
C GLY A 162 5.53 -11.06 -13.31
N ILE A 163 5.79 -9.92 -13.95
CA ILE A 163 7.16 -9.42 -14.20
C ILE A 163 7.89 -9.18 -12.87
N LYS A 164 7.26 -8.48 -11.89
CA LYS A 164 7.85 -8.21 -10.58
C LYS A 164 8.27 -9.49 -9.85
N VAL A 165 7.37 -10.48 -9.83
CA VAL A 165 7.59 -11.77 -9.17
C VAL A 165 8.78 -12.51 -9.80
N ILE A 166 8.77 -12.64 -11.14
CA ILE A 166 9.84 -13.35 -11.86
C ILE A 166 11.19 -12.68 -11.60
N VAL A 167 11.25 -11.36 -11.73
CA VAL A 167 12.51 -10.62 -11.55
C VAL A 167 13.01 -10.68 -10.11
N THR A 168 12.14 -10.61 -9.12
CA THR A 168 12.56 -10.76 -7.72
C THR A 168 13.09 -12.17 -7.45
N ILE A 169 12.49 -13.21 -8.03
CA ILE A 169 13.00 -14.59 -7.91
C ILE A 169 14.38 -14.71 -8.58
N VAL A 170 14.54 -14.20 -9.80
CA VAL A 170 15.83 -14.21 -10.50
C VAL A 170 16.88 -13.46 -9.68
N PHE A 171 16.55 -12.29 -9.13
CA PHE A 171 17.40 -11.53 -8.26
C PHE A 171 17.86 -12.35 -7.03
N LEU A 172 16.94 -13.00 -6.33
CA LEU A 172 17.27 -13.84 -5.18
C LEU A 172 18.21 -15.00 -5.56
N ILE A 173 17.95 -15.67 -6.70
CA ILE A 173 18.82 -16.76 -7.18
C ILE A 173 20.23 -16.22 -7.46
N VAL A 174 20.36 -15.14 -8.23
CA VAL A 174 21.67 -14.54 -8.56
C VAL A 174 22.39 -14.12 -7.29
N SER A 175 21.68 -13.46 -6.36
CA SER A 175 22.28 -13.03 -5.08
C SER A 175 22.77 -14.20 -4.24
N ILE A 176 22.03 -15.30 -4.18
CA ILE A 176 22.46 -16.52 -3.46
C ILE A 176 23.71 -17.13 -4.13
N LEU A 177 23.75 -17.20 -5.47
CA LEU A 177 24.92 -17.70 -6.20
C LEU A 177 26.18 -16.83 -5.96
N MET A 178 25.99 -15.50 -5.81
CA MET A 178 27.09 -14.57 -5.42
C MET A 178 27.55 -14.83 -3.99
N ILE A 179 26.62 -14.97 -3.04
CA ILE A 179 26.94 -15.26 -1.62
C ILE A 179 27.75 -16.57 -1.50
N LEU A 180 27.39 -17.57 -2.29
CA LEU A 180 28.11 -18.87 -2.34
C LEU A 180 29.44 -18.80 -3.08
N GLY A 181 29.80 -17.66 -3.70
CA GLY A 181 31.05 -17.51 -4.47
C GLY A 181 31.06 -18.26 -5.81
N ILE A 182 29.90 -18.72 -6.29
CA ILE A 182 29.77 -19.44 -7.57
C ILE A 182 29.86 -18.47 -8.75
N MET A 183 29.42 -17.22 -8.57
CA MET A 183 29.51 -16.16 -9.57
C MET A 183 30.68 -15.23 -9.27
N SER A 184 31.47 -14.90 -10.30
CA SER A 184 32.60 -14.00 -10.20
C SER A 184 32.17 -12.57 -9.91
N GLY A 185 32.99 -11.83 -9.15
CA GLY A 185 32.82 -10.39 -8.91
C GLY A 185 33.09 -9.93 -7.46
N THR A 186 32.82 -10.76 -6.47
CA THR A 186 32.96 -10.31 -5.06
C THR A 186 33.74 -11.28 -4.17
N GLY A 187 34.07 -12.48 -4.62
CA GLY A 187 34.52 -13.54 -3.73
C GLY A 187 33.42 -13.94 -2.74
N SER A 188 33.62 -15.01 -1.95
CA SER A 188 32.70 -15.35 -0.87
C SER A 188 32.79 -14.27 0.22
N GLN A 189 31.87 -13.31 0.24
CA GLN A 189 31.85 -12.23 1.25
C GLN A 189 31.35 -12.73 2.61
N GLY A 190 30.70 -13.90 2.64
CA GLY A 190 30.12 -14.44 3.88
C GLY A 190 29.21 -13.44 4.57
N PHE A 191 29.28 -13.41 5.91
CA PHE A 191 28.50 -12.49 6.75
C PHE A 191 29.29 -11.24 7.21
N SER A 192 30.34 -10.85 6.50
CA SER A 192 31.19 -9.71 6.89
C SER A 192 30.40 -8.41 7.05
N ASN A 193 29.42 -8.16 6.18
CA ASN A 193 28.57 -6.97 6.26
C ASN A 193 27.62 -6.98 7.48
N TRP A 194 27.37 -8.14 8.10
CA TRP A 194 26.56 -8.26 9.32
C TRP A 194 27.35 -7.97 10.60
N THR A 195 28.67 -7.85 10.50
CA THR A 195 29.57 -7.56 11.62
C THR A 195 30.46 -6.35 11.36
N LEU A 196 30.17 -5.63 10.26
CA LEU A 196 30.95 -4.46 9.84
C LEU A 196 30.88 -3.37 10.90
N ASP A 197 32.04 -2.79 11.20
CA ASP A 197 32.18 -1.60 12.03
C ASP A 197 32.35 -0.39 11.12
N GLY A 198 31.37 0.50 11.07
CA GLY A 198 31.35 1.72 10.27
C GLY A 198 31.90 2.93 11.02
N GLY A 199 32.55 2.74 12.17
CA GLY A 199 33.09 3.83 12.97
C GLY A 199 32.01 4.76 13.50
N SER A 200 31.98 6.02 13.05
CA SER A 200 30.98 7.01 13.45
C SER A 200 29.58 6.70 12.99
N GLU A 201 29.42 5.93 11.91
CA GLU A 201 28.10 5.52 11.39
C GLU A 201 27.44 4.38 12.21
N GLY A 202 28.20 3.73 13.09
CA GLY A 202 27.72 2.66 13.96
C GLY A 202 28.21 1.27 13.56
N LYS A 203 27.71 0.24 14.25
CA LYS A 203 28.14 -1.13 14.08
C LYS A 203 26.99 -2.04 13.69
N ALA A 204 27.19 -2.79 12.60
CA ALA A 204 26.24 -3.85 12.21
C ALA A 204 26.19 -4.97 13.28
N PRO A 205 25.07 -5.71 13.38
CA PRO A 205 23.92 -5.66 12.49
C PRO A 205 22.85 -4.61 12.87
N PHE A 206 22.98 -3.92 14.02
CA PHE A 206 21.98 -2.98 14.55
C PHE A 206 22.57 -1.57 14.71
N ILE A 207 22.40 -0.76 13.68
CA ILE A 207 22.82 0.64 13.70
C ILE A 207 21.78 1.46 14.46
N HIS A 208 22.22 2.41 15.30
CA HIS A 208 21.36 3.21 16.17
C HIS A 208 20.41 2.40 17.09
N GLY A 209 20.65 1.08 17.25
CA GLY A 209 19.89 0.22 18.16
C GLY A 209 18.39 0.20 17.90
N ILE A 210 17.59 0.31 18.97
CA ILE A 210 16.10 0.32 18.86
C ILE A 210 15.62 1.56 18.11
N GLY A 211 16.31 2.70 18.24
CA GLY A 211 15.96 3.94 17.54
C GLY A 211 16.02 3.76 16.03
N GLY A 212 17.09 3.16 15.49
CA GLY A 212 17.19 2.85 14.07
C GLY A 212 16.05 1.95 13.58
N ILE A 213 15.70 0.91 14.35
CA ILE A 213 14.57 0.01 14.00
C ILE A 213 13.25 0.76 13.95
N VAL A 214 12.96 1.61 14.95
CA VAL A 214 11.70 2.39 15.01
C VAL A 214 11.66 3.42 13.89
N GLY A 215 12.79 4.08 13.60
CA GLY A 215 12.89 5.10 12.54
C GLY A 215 12.56 4.58 11.15
N ILE A 216 12.86 3.31 10.86
CA ILE A 216 12.57 2.70 9.55
C ILE A 216 11.19 2.02 9.45
N PHE A 217 10.41 1.95 10.53
CA PHE A 217 9.08 1.31 10.47
C PHE A 217 8.15 1.95 9.45
N MET A 218 8.23 3.27 9.25
CA MET A 218 7.39 3.95 8.27
C MET A 218 7.75 3.54 6.84
N VAL A 219 9.03 3.44 6.52
CA VAL A 219 9.51 2.95 5.21
C VAL A 219 9.09 1.49 5.00
N ALA A 220 9.24 0.67 6.04
CA ALA A 220 8.78 -0.71 6.00
C ALA A 220 7.25 -0.78 5.80
N ALA A 221 6.45 0.05 6.49
CA ALA A 221 5.00 0.13 6.29
C ALA A 221 4.65 0.55 4.86
N PHE A 222 5.31 1.58 4.33
CA PHE A 222 5.13 2.01 2.94
C PHE A 222 5.43 0.88 1.94
N SER A 223 6.47 0.06 2.21
CA SER A 223 6.81 -1.10 1.36
C SER A 223 5.69 -2.14 1.25
N PHE A 224 4.77 -2.18 2.22
CA PHE A 224 3.61 -3.07 2.24
C PHE A 224 2.29 -2.37 1.85
N SER A 225 2.32 -1.10 1.46
CA SER A 225 1.13 -0.37 1.01
C SER A 225 0.42 -1.07 -0.15
N ASN A 226 -0.87 -0.77 -0.34
CA ASN A 226 -1.75 -1.44 -1.32
C ASN A 226 -2.02 -2.94 -1.08
N THR A 227 -1.49 -3.56 -0.03
CA THR A 227 -1.82 -4.97 0.26
C THR A 227 -3.31 -5.15 0.54
N GLU A 228 -3.96 -4.18 1.18
CA GLU A 228 -5.39 -4.15 1.48
C GLU A 228 -6.28 -3.95 0.25
N LEU A 229 -5.73 -3.68 -0.92
CA LEU A 229 -6.46 -3.55 -2.19
C LEU A 229 -7.30 -4.80 -2.52
N VAL A 230 -6.88 -5.97 -2.04
CA VAL A 230 -7.65 -7.21 -2.13
C VAL A 230 -9.06 -7.04 -1.55
N GLY A 231 -9.20 -6.30 -0.44
CA GLY A 231 -10.49 -6.01 0.18
C GLY A 231 -11.39 -5.13 -0.70
N LEU A 232 -10.83 -4.07 -1.30
CA LEU A 232 -11.57 -3.22 -2.25
C LEU A 232 -11.96 -3.99 -3.51
N SER A 233 -11.04 -4.79 -4.04
CA SER A 233 -11.25 -5.60 -5.24
C SER A 233 -12.24 -6.74 -5.02
N ALA A 234 -12.51 -7.15 -3.78
CA ALA A 234 -13.46 -8.20 -3.45
C ALA A 234 -14.87 -7.90 -3.98
N ALA A 235 -15.30 -6.62 -3.94
CA ALA A 235 -16.60 -6.20 -4.45
C ALA A 235 -16.70 -6.28 -5.99
N GLU A 236 -15.59 -6.27 -6.70
CA GLU A 236 -15.49 -6.38 -8.16
C GLU A 236 -15.08 -7.80 -8.62
N SER A 237 -14.89 -8.76 -7.69
CA SER A 237 -14.59 -10.17 -7.97
C SER A 237 -15.83 -10.94 -8.46
N GLU A 238 -15.60 -11.88 -9.37
CA GLU A 238 -16.65 -12.82 -9.82
C GLU A 238 -17.08 -13.78 -8.69
N ASN A 239 -16.15 -14.20 -7.82
CA ASN A 239 -16.43 -15.13 -6.71
C ASN A 239 -15.68 -14.77 -5.42
N PRO A 240 -16.08 -13.69 -4.70
CA PRO A 240 -15.35 -13.17 -3.55
C PRO A 240 -15.16 -14.21 -2.43
N ARG A 241 -16.18 -15.03 -2.15
CA ARG A 241 -16.15 -16.04 -1.06
C ARG A 241 -15.04 -17.09 -1.22
N LYS A 242 -14.64 -17.39 -2.45
CA LYS A 242 -13.56 -18.35 -2.74
C LYS A 242 -12.22 -17.66 -3.03
N ASP A 243 -12.26 -16.51 -3.70
CA ASP A 243 -11.07 -15.87 -4.22
C ASP A 243 -10.34 -15.05 -3.14
N VAL A 244 -11.06 -14.36 -2.25
CA VAL A 244 -10.48 -13.58 -1.16
C VAL A 244 -9.66 -14.43 -0.19
N PRO A 245 -10.16 -15.56 0.38
CA PRO A 245 -9.35 -16.39 1.28
C PRO A 245 -8.08 -16.92 0.64
N ARG A 246 -8.11 -17.23 -0.66
CA ARG A 246 -6.93 -17.72 -1.40
C ARG A 246 -5.92 -16.60 -1.61
N ALA A 247 -6.37 -15.41 -1.96
CA ALA A 247 -5.52 -14.25 -2.10
C ALA A 247 -4.81 -13.93 -0.78
N VAL A 248 -5.54 -13.93 0.35
CA VAL A 248 -4.97 -13.72 1.69
C VAL A 248 -3.91 -14.77 2.06
N LYS A 249 -4.17 -16.05 1.77
CA LYS A 249 -3.20 -17.12 2.05
C LYS A 249 -1.88 -16.96 1.27
N SER A 250 -1.92 -16.39 0.06
CA SER A 250 -0.71 -16.17 -0.75
C SER A 250 0.22 -15.09 -0.18
N ILE A 251 -0.30 -14.21 0.67
CA ILE A 251 0.45 -13.07 1.23
C ILE A 251 1.58 -13.52 2.15
N PHE A 252 1.38 -14.56 2.96
CA PHE A 252 2.39 -15.04 3.91
C PHE A 252 3.69 -15.49 3.21
N LEU A 253 3.55 -16.28 2.14
CA LEU A 253 4.71 -16.75 1.36
C LEU A 253 5.43 -15.57 0.69
N ARG A 254 4.66 -14.60 0.20
CA ARG A 254 5.19 -13.35 -0.37
C ARG A 254 6.04 -12.58 0.64
N LEU A 255 5.53 -12.41 1.87
CA LEU A 255 6.24 -11.69 2.92
C LEU A 255 7.61 -12.29 3.22
N ILE A 256 7.68 -13.61 3.36
CA ILE A 256 8.93 -14.30 3.66
C ILE A 256 9.90 -14.21 2.48
N ILE A 257 9.48 -14.59 1.28
CA ILE A 257 10.38 -14.72 0.14
C ILE A 257 10.80 -13.35 -0.37
N PHE A 258 9.83 -12.45 -0.66
CA PHE A 258 10.15 -11.23 -1.39
C PHE A 258 10.67 -10.11 -0.49
N TYR A 259 10.25 -10.05 0.77
CA TYR A 259 10.74 -9.00 1.67
C TYR A 259 11.90 -9.49 2.52
N LEU A 260 11.71 -10.48 3.37
CA LEU A 260 12.79 -10.95 4.25
C LEU A 260 13.93 -11.58 3.47
N GLY A 261 13.64 -12.38 2.44
CA GLY A 261 14.66 -12.94 1.55
C GLY A 261 15.48 -11.86 0.86
N THR A 262 14.83 -10.81 0.35
CA THR A 262 15.52 -9.70 -0.32
C THR A 262 16.39 -8.91 0.64
N ILE A 263 15.88 -8.54 1.83
CA ILE A 263 16.67 -7.81 2.84
C ILE A 263 17.87 -8.63 3.28
N PHE A 264 17.70 -9.95 3.47
CA PHE A 264 18.78 -10.85 3.84
C PHE A 264 19.90 -10.83 2.79
N VAL A 265 19.56 -11.04 1.51
CA VAL A 265 20.60 -11.11 0.45
C VAL A 265 21.23 -9.74 0.19
N VAL A 266 20.45 -8.65 0.25
CA VAL A 266 20.97 -7.29 0.09
C VAL A 266 21.90 -6.94 1.24
N GLY A 267 21.49 -7.14 2.50
CA GLY A 267 22.32 -6.88 3.68
C GLY A 267 23.57 -7.76 3.76
N THR A 268 23.59 -8.91 3.05
CA THR A 268 24.78 -9.76 2.94
C THR A 268 25.75 -9.26 1.86
N LEU A 269 25.24 -8.74 0.73
CA LEU A 269 26.04 -8.35 -0.44
C LEU A 269 26.44 -6.86 -0.47
N ILE A 270 25.66 -6.00 0.20
CA ILE A 270 25.89 -4.54 0.21
C ILE A 270 26.17 -4.11 1.66
N PRO A 271 27.32 -3.48 1.94
CA PRO A 271 27.58 -2.89 3.25
C PRO A 271 26.62 -1.71 3.49
N PHE A 272 26.21 -1.49 4.73
CA PHE A 272 25.38 -0.36 5.09
C PHE A 272 26.05 1.02 4.85
N THR A 273 27.37 1.04 4.78
CA THR A 273 28.19 2.22 4.46
C THR A 273 28.27 2.52 2.96
N GLU A 274 27.51 1.79 2.10
CA GLU A 274 27.51 2.01 0.64
C GLU A 274 26.93 3.38 0.29
N PRO A 275 27.71 4.31 -0.30
CA PRO A 275 27.26 5.68 -0.58
C PRO A 275 26.11 5.78 -1.58
N THR A 276 25.94 4.76 -2.44
CA THR A 276 24.92 4.75 -3.49
C THR A 276 23.55 4.25 -3.01
N LEU A 277 23.42 3.81 -1.75
CA LEU A 277 22.12 3.55 -1.15
C LEU A 277 21.33 4.87 -1.01
N LEU A 278 20.02 4.80 -1.12
CA LEU A 278 19.16 5.99 -1.13
C LEU A 278 19.44 6.89 0.09
N ASP A 279 20.00 8.06 -0.18
CA ASP A 279 20.11 9.16 0.77
C ASP A 279 19.17 10.28 0.32
N ALA A 280 18.16 10.57 1.12
CA ALA A 280 17.19 11.62 0.82
C ALA A 280 17.80 13.03 0.84
N ALA A 281 18.93 13.21 1.51
CA ALA A 281 19.59 14.50 1.67
C ALA A 281 20.51 14.88 0.49
N GLU A 282 20.91 13.92 -0.33
CA GLU A 282 21.77 14.17 -1.48
C GLU A 282 20.98 13.98 -2.79
N ASP A 283 21.07 14.96 -3.69
CA ASP A 283 20.51 14.89 -5.08
C ASP A 283 21.22 13.82 -5.96
N ASN A 284 21.92 12.89 -5.34
CA ASN A 284 22.61 11.81 -6.03
C ASN A 284 21.60 10.79 -6.56
N VAL A 285 21.86 10.31 -7.77
CA VAL A 285 21.04 9.28 -8.42
C VAL A 285 21.08 8.02 -7.54
N ALA A 286 20.07 7.88 -6.69
CA ALA A 286 19.92 6.71 -5.83
C ALA A 286 19.82 5.45 -6.69
N ALA A 287 20.75 4.53 -6.51
CA ALA A 287 20.70 3.26 -7.19
C ALA A 287 19.89 2.26 -6.37
N SER A 288 18.98 1.58 -7.01
CA SER A 288 18.31 0.44 -6.39
C SER A 288 19.32 -0.61 -5.94
N PRO A 289 19.23 -1.16 -4.71
CA PRO A 289 20.08 -2.28 -4.28
C PRO A 289 20.11 -3.44 -5.26
N PHE A 290 19.01 -3.67 -5.98
CA PHE A 290 18.92 -4.68 -7.03
C PHE A 290 19.87 -4.37 -8.20
N THR A 291 19.90 -3.12 -8.63
CA THR A 291 20.79 -2.65 -9.70
C THR A 291 22.24 -2.76 -9.31
N ILE A 292 22.60 -2.35 -8.07
CA ILE A 292 23.96 -2.46 -7.54
C ILE A 292 24.45 -3.90 -7.55
N ILE A 293 23.64 -4.85 -7.10
CA ILE A 293 24.01 -6.28 -7.06
C ILE A 293 24.24 -6.84 -8.46
N PHE A 294 23.34 -6.52 -9.43
CA PHE A 294 23.57 -6.97 -10.82
C PHE A 294 24.80 -6.35 -11.46
N GLN A 295 25.13 -5.09 -11.17
CA GLN A 295 26.38 -4.46 -11.60
C GLN A 295 27.59 -5.18 -11.03
N ARG A 296 27.59 -5.47 -9.73
CA ARG A 296 28.68 -6.21 -9.04
C ARG A 296 28.81 -7.65 -9.55
N ALA A 297 27.70 -8.27 -9.99
CA ALA A 297 27.73 -9.58 -10.63
C ALA A 297 28.35 -9.57 -12.06
N GLY A 298 28.77 -8.41 -12.56
CA GLY A 298 29.37 -8.26 -13.89
C GLY A 298 28.37 -8.13 -15.04
N PHE A 299 27.07 -7.99 -14.74
CA PHE A 299 25.99 -7.90 -15.73
C PHE A 299 25.51 -6.45 -15.94
N ALA A 300 26.34 -5.60 -16.55
CA ALA A 300 25.96 -4.19 -16.80
C ALA A 300 24.65 -4.07 -17.62
N ALA A 301 24.44 -4.91 -18.62
CA ALA A 301 23.19 -4.96 -19.38
C ALA A 301 22.00 -5.39 -18.51
N ALA A 302 22.21 -6.33 -17.57
CA ALA A 302 21.17 -6.76 -16.64
C ALA A 302 20.81 -5.68 -15.62
N ALA A 303 21.74 -4.81 -15.22
CA ALA A 303 21.46 -3.66 -14.37
C ALA A 303 20.51 -2.67 -15.07
N SER A 304 20.73 -2.37 -16.33
CA SER A 304 19.81 -1.53 -17.13
C SER A 304 18.43 -2.19 -17.26
N LEU A 305 18.39 -3.49 -17.55
CA LEU A 305 17.14 -4.25 -17.62
C LEU A 305 16.42 -4.23 -16.26
N MET A 306 17.16 -4.38 -15.15
CA MET A 306 16.61 -4.32 -13.80
C MET A 306 15.95 -2.97 -13.53
N ASN A 307 16.60 -1.84 -13.85
CA ASN A 307 16.00 -0.53 -13.71
C ASN A 307 14.71 -0.38 -14.56
N ALA A 308 14.68 -0.92 -15.78
CA ALA A 308 13.48 -0.91 -16.59
C ALA A 308 12.33 -1.72 -15.94
N VAL A 309 12.64 -2.87 -15.33
CA VAL A 309 11.64 -3.65 -14.58
C VAL A 309 11.18 -2.93 -13.31
N ILE A 310 12.09 -2.28 -12.57
CA ILE A 310 11.74 -1.47 -11.41
C ILE A 310 10.79 -0.34 -11.84
N LEU A 311 11.06 0.33 -12.95
CA LEU A 311 10.18 1.36 -13.50
C LEU A 311 8.77 0.81 -13.81
N THR A 312 8.66 -0.38 -14.40
CA THR A 312 7.34 -1.00 -14.61
C THR A 312 6.64 -1.31 -13.28
N SER A 313 7.39 -1.68 -12.25
CA SER A 313 6.87 -1.94 -10.91
C SER A 313 6.33 -0.70 -10.23
N VAL A 314 7.04 0.42 -10.36
CA VAL A 314 6.64 1.75 -9.91
C VAL A 314 5.32 2.17 -10.55
N LEU A 315 5.24 2.07 -11.88
CA LEU A 315 4.03 2.41 -12.61
C LEU A 315 2.84 1.51 -12.24
N SER A 316 3.05 0.24 -12.00
CA SER A 316 2.01 -0.68 -11.54
C SER A 316 1.53 -0.33 -10.12
N CYS A 317 2.43 0.03 -9.18
CA CYS A 317 2.04 0.47 -7.84
C CYS A 317 1.23 1.76 -7.91
N GLY A 318 1.67 2.74 -8.71
CA GLY A 318 0.92 3.96 -9.00
C GLY A 318 -0.46 3.69 -9.62
N ASN A 319 -0.54 2.72 -10.55
CA ASN A 319 -1.80 2.28 -11.16
C ASN A 319 -2.77 1.70 -10.12
N SER A 320 -2.31 0.82 -9.24
CA SER A 320 -3.08 0.24 -8.16
C SER A 320 -3.56 1.30 -7.15
N SER A 321 -2.72 2.29 -6.85
CA SER A 321 -3.06 3.40 -5.95
C SER A 321 -4.09 4.35 -6.58
N MET A 322 -3.99 4.64 -7.87
CA MET A 322 -5.00 5.42 -8.62
C MET A 322 -6.34 4.70 -8.63
N TYR A 323 -6.33 3.39 -8.84
CA TYR A 323 -7.52 2.55 -8.79
C TYR A 323 -8.17 2.62 -7.40
N SER A 324 -7.43 2.37 -6.31
CA SER A 324 -7.96 2.36 -4.95
C SER A 324 -8.50 3.72 -4.52
N ALA A 325 -7.77 4.81 -4.78
CA ALA A 325 -8.19 6.17 -4.50
C ALA A 325 -9.51 6.51 -5.19
N SER A 326 -9.60 6.28 -6.50
CA SER A 326 -10.78 6.64 -7.27
C SER A 326 -12.04 5.87 -6.84
N ARG A 327 -11.92 4.59 -6.48
CA ARG A 327 -13.06 3.79 -5.98
C ARG A 327 -13.49 4.23 -4.58
N THR A 328 -12.53 4.53 -3.72
CA THR A 328 -12.81 5.04 -2.37
C THR A 328 -13.58 6.37 -2.43
N LEU A 329 -13.11 7.33 -3.22
CA LEU A 329 -13.80 8.63 -3.38
C LEU A 329 -15.19 8.47 -4.00
N GLN A 330 -15.33 7.64 -5.02
CA GLN A 330 -16.62 7.36 -5.65
C GLN A 330 -17.60 6.70 -4.66
N HIS A 331 -17.13 5.76 -3.84
CA HIS A 331 -17.94 5.13 -2.82
C HIS A 331 -18.39 6.13 -1.75
N MET A 332 -17.49 6.98 -1.25
CA MET A 332 -17.81 8.04 -0.31
C MET A 332 -18.85 9.02 -0.88
N ALA A 333 -18.75 9.37 -2.15
CA ALA A 333 -19.72 10.24 -2.81
C ALA A 333 -21.11 9.61 -2.93
N LYS A 334 -21.18 8.29 -3.17
CA LYS A 334 -22.45 7.54 -3.14
C LYS A 334 -23.10 7.53 -1.77
N ARG A 335 -22.31 7.47 -0.71
CA ARG A 335 -22.79 7.52 0.68
C ARG A 335 -23.18 8.92 1.16
N GLY A 336 -22.81 9.96 0.41
CA GLY A 336 -23.01 11.38 0.79
C GLY A 336 -21.93 11.94 1.71
N ASP A 337 -20.78 11.24 1.81
CA ASP A 337 -19.59 11.65 2.58
C ASP A 337 -18.59 12.46 1.72
N ALA A 338 -18.83 12.52 0.41
CA ALA A 338 -18.12 13.38 -0.54
C ALA A 338 -19.12 14.01 -1.52
N PRO A 339 -18.74 15.05 -2.25
CA PRO A 339 -19.62 15.69 -3.24
C PRO A 339 -20.20 14.67 -4.24
N ARG A 340 -21.51 14.69 -4.44
CA ARG A 340 -22.24 13.78 -5.35
C ARG A 340 -21.70 13.77 -6.78
N PHE A 341 -21.02 14.84 -7.18
CA PHE A 341 -20.32 14.93 -8.46
C PHE A 341 -19.37 13.73 -8.72
N PHE A 342 -18.72 13.20 -7.69
CA PHE A 342 -17.79 12.07 -7.80
C PHE A 342 -18.47 10.69 -7.83
N ALA A 343 -19.77 10.61 -7.52
CA ALA A 343 -20.52 9.35 -7.55
C ALA A 343 -20.75 8.82 -8.97
N LYS A 344 -20.67 9.70 -9.99
CA LYS A 344 -21.00 9.38 -11.39
C LYS A 344 -20.00 8.40 -12.00
N LEU A 345 -20.52 7.32 -12.58
CA LEU A 345 -19.76 6.34 -13.36
C LEU A 345 -19.95 6.58 -14.87
N SER A 346 -18.92 6.26 -15.65
CA SER A 346 -19.02 6.19 -17.12
C SER A 346 -19.87 4.99 -17.58
N THR A 347 -20.12 4.87 -18.88
CA THR A 347 -20.79 3.70 -19.48
C THR A 347 -20.07 2.39 -19.21
N ASN A 348 -18.75 2.45 -19.03
CA ASN A 348 -17.89 1.30 -18.73
C ASN A 348 -17.76 1.00 -17.22
N GLY A 349 -18.48 1.74 -16.34
CA GLY A 349 -18.40 1.56 -14.88
C GLY A 349 -17.17 2.21 -14.23
N VAL A 350 -16.49 3.13 -14.93
CA VAL A 350 -15.28 3.81 -14.46
C VAL A 350 -15.62 5.16 -13.80
N PRO A 351 -15.09 5.49 -12.61
CA PRO A 351 -15.32 6.76 -11.92
C PRO A 351 -14.40 7.88 -12.42
N VAL A 352 -14.57 8.30 -13.68
CA VAL A 352 -13.67 9.26 -14.37
C VAL A 352 -13.40 10.52 -13.54
N ARG A 353 -14.43 11.10 -12.91
CA ARG A 353 -14.29 12.35 -12.14
C ARG A 353 -13.45 12.16 -10.88
N ALA A 354 -13.58 10.99 -10.22
CA ALA A 354 -12.75 10.66 -9.08
C ALA A 354 -11.29 10.39 -9.48
N ILE A 355 -11.06 9.76 -10.65
CA ILE A 355 -9.72 9.58 -11.22
C ILE A 355 -9.07 10.94 -11.48
N LEU A 356 -9.77 11.86 -12.13
CA LEU A 356 -9.21 13.18 -12.48
C LEU A 356 -8.82 14.00 -11.24
N VAL A 357 -9.66 14.05 -10.19
CA VAL A 357 -9.29 14.77 -8.97
C VAL A 357 -8.16 14.11 -8.22
N THR A 358 -8.08 12.77 -8.23
CA THR A 358 -6.93 12.03 -7.68
C THR A 358 -5.65 12.37 -8.46
N ALA A 359 -5.72 12.46 -9.78
CA ALA A 359 -4.61 12.87 -10.63
C ALA A 359 -4.16 14.31 -10.36
N CYS A 360 -5.07 15.23 -10.02
CA CYS A 360 -4.70 16.59 -9.61
C CYS A 360 -3.84 16.60 -8.33
N ILE A 361 -4.14 15.74 -7.35
CA ILE A 361 -3.29 15.59 -6.18
C ILE A 361 -1.95 14.95 -6.57
N ALA A 362 -1.97 13.88 -7.36
CA ALA A 362 -0.74 13.22 -7.83
C ALA A 362 0.16 14.15 -8.66
N ALA A 363 -0.41 15.16 -9.32
CA ALA A 363 0.33 16.16 -10.09
C ALA A 363 1.23 17.07 -9.21
N THR A 364 1.11 17.01 -7.87
CA THR A 364 2.08 17.64 -6.96
C THR A 364 3.50 17.12 -7.19
N ALA A 365 3.64 15.88 -7.70
CA ALA A 365 4.92 15.32 -8.14
C ALA A 365 5.68 16.18 -9.18
N PHE A 366 4.98 17.03 -9.96
CA PHE A 366 5.62 17.92 -10.93
C PHE A 366 6.50 19.00 -10.29
N PHE A 367 6.23 19.30 -9.03
CA PHE A 367 6.98 20.29 -8.25
C PHE A 367 8.12 19.68 -7.44
N ALA A 368 8.35 18.36 -7.54
CA ALA A 368 9.38 17.66 -6.79
C ALA A 368 10.77 18.25 -6.99
N SER A 369 11.12 18.59 -8.23
CA SER A 369 12.41 19.20 -8.58
C SER A 369 12.68 20.57 -7.94
N LEU A 370 11.65 21.27 -7.41
CA LEU A 370 11.81 22.57 -6.73
C LEU A 370 12.42 22.42 -5.32
N ILE A 371 12.22 21.26 -4.68
CA ILE A 371 12.69 20.99 -3.31
C ILE A 371 13.72 19.83 -3.26
N GLY A 372 14.06 19.26 -4.42
CA GLY A 372 14.87 18.06 -4.57
C GLY A 372 14.01 16.80 -4.67
N ASP A 373 14.31 15.94 -5.66
CA ASP A 373 13.49 14.76 -5.95
C ASP A 373 13.48 13.78 -4.77
N GLY A 374 14.61 13.59 -4.08
CA GLY A 374 14.73 12.72 -2.90
C GLY A 374 13.89 13.22 -1.72
N VAL A 375 13.97 14.51 -1.40
CA VAL A 375 13.20 15.16 -0.33
C VAL A 375 11.70 15.05 -0.63
N ALA A 376 11.29 15.33 -1.89
CA ALA A 376 9.90 15.23 -2.31
C ALA A 376 9.36 13.80 -2.22
N TYR A 377 10.18 12.80 -2.62
CA TYR A 377 9.83 11.39 -2.49
C TYR A 377 9.63 11.00 -1.02
N THR A 378 10.56 11.39 -0.14
CA THR A 378 10.48 11.15 1.30
C THR A 378 9.23 11.77 1.92
N ALA A 379 8.94 13.03 1.62
CA ALA A 379 7.73 13.70 2.07
C ALA A 379 6.45 12.98 1.61
N ALA A 380 6.41 12.56 0.34
CA ALA A 380 5.26 11.88 -0.23
C ALA A 380 5.03 10.50 0.45
N TYR A 381 6.09 9.72 0.68
CA TYR A 381 5.91 8.41 1.33
C TYR A 381 5.52 8.53 2.82
N TYR A 382 5.96 9.56 3.55
CA TYR A 382 5.49 9.81 4.92
C TYR A 382 3.98 10.12 4.94
N LEU A 383 3.54 11.03 4.08
CA LEU A 383 2.12 11.40 3.97
C LEU A 383 1.24 10.20 3.63
N CYS A 384 1.63 9.37 2.66
CA CYS A 384 0.84 8.20 2.31
C CYS A 384 0.98 7.08 3.35
N GLY A 385 2.15 6.91 3.96
CA GLY A 385 2.41 5.87 4.95
C GLY A 385 1.54 6.00 6.20
N ILE A 386 1.46 7.20 6.80
CA ILE A 386 0.59 7.46 7.96
C ILE A 386 -0.88 7.16 7.64
N ALA A 387 -1.35 7.58 6.45
CA ALA A 387 -2.73 7.31 6.03
C ALA A 387 -2.98 5.79 5.87
N GLY A 388 -2.01 5.05 5.34
CA GLY A 388 -2.05 3.59 5.21
C GLY A 388 -2.07 2.90 6.57
N VAL A 389 -1.21 3.30 7.50
CA VAL A 389 -1.16 2.78 8.87
C VAL A 389 -2.48 3.03 9.61
N PHE A 390 -3.08 4.22 9.47
CA PHE A 390 -4.40 4.51 10.03
C PHE A 390 -5.49 3.60 9.44
N ASN A 391 -5.43 3.30 8.15
CA ASN A 391 -6.34 2.35 7.51
C ASN A 391 -6.17 0.92 8.06
N TRP A 392 -4.94 0.45 8.27
CA TRP A 392 -4.68 -0.88 8.85
C TRP A 392 -5.18 -0.99 10.29
N MET A 393 -5.00 0.08 11.08
CA MET A 393 -5.58 0.18 12.41
C MET A 393 -7.13 0.13 12.34
N THR A 394 -7.73 0.84 11.40
CA THR A 394 -9.19 0.83 11.17
C THR A 394 -9.72 -0.57 10.84
N ILE A 395 -9.05 -1.29 9.94
CA ILE A 395 -9.40 -2.68 9.59
C ILE A 395 -9.39 -3.57 10.85
N SER A 396 -8.36 -3.43 11.68
CA SER A 396 -8.17 -4.26 12.87
C SER A 396 -9.20 -3.94 13.98
N VAL A 397 -9.52 -2.66 14.18
CA VAL A 397 -10.59 -2.24 15.11
C VAL A 397 -11.95 -2.73 14.61
N ALA A 398 -12.23 -2.57 13.31
CA ALA A 398 -13.49 -3.03 12.72
C ALA A 398 -13.64 -4.55 12.85
N HIS A 399 -12.58 -5.32 12.59
CA HIS A 399 -12.59 -6.77 12.74
C HIS A 399 -12.78 -7.23 14.18
N TYR A 400 -12.08 -6.61 15.14
CA TYR A 400 -12.29 -6.91 16.57
C TYR A 400 -13.76 -6.72 16.97
N ARG A 401 -14.35 -5.60 16.53
CA ARG A 401 -15.76 -5.29 16.82
C ARG A 401 -16.72 -6.18 16.03
N PHE A 402 -16.42 -6.51 14.79
CA PHE A 402 -17.17 -7.44 13.95
C PHE A 402 -17.36 -8.80 14.66
N ARG A 403 -16.27 -9.43 15.10
CA ARG A 403 -16.34 -10.72 15.82
C ARG A 403 -17.08 -10.63 17.15
N ARG A 404 -16.84 -9.56 17.92
CA ARG A 404 -17.56 -9.33 19.19
C ARG A 404 -19.05 -9.16 18.96
N GLY A 405 -19.45 -8.38 17.98
CA GLY A 405 -20.85 -8.21 17.62
C GLY A 405 -21.50 -9.48 17.09
N TRP A 406 -20.76 -10.24 16.24
CA TRP A 406 -21.21 -11.53 15.74
C TRP A 406 -21.59 -12.50 16.86
N ILE A 407 -20.68 -12.69 17.82
CA ILE A 407 -20.91 -13.55 18.98
C ILE A 407 -22.03 -13.01 19.86
N LYS A 408 -22.09 -11.69 20.11
CA LYS A 408 -23.09 -11.08 20.99
C LYS A 408 -24.51 -11.16 20.42
N GLN A 409 -24.66 -11.25 19.09
CA GLN A 409 -25.94 -11.52 18.44
C GLN A 409 -26.29 -13.02 18.39
N GLY A 410 -25.54 -13.88 19.09
CA GLY A 410 -25.82 -15.33 19.15
C GLY A 410 -25.49 -16.12 17.89
N ARG A 411 -24.71 -15.55 16.96
CA ARG A 411 -24.33 -16.21 15.71
C ARG A 411 -23.18 -17.19 15.92
N SER A 412 -23.22 -18.34 15.24
CA SER A 412 -22.14 -19.31 15.25
C SER A 412 -20.94 -18.81 14.45
N LEU A 413 -19.74 -19.04 14.96
CA LEU A 413 -18.51 -18.78 14.18
C LEU A 413 -18.37 -19.75 12.99
N ASP A 414 -19.09 -20.87 12.99
CA ASP A 414 -19.05 -21.84 11.88
C ASP A 414 -19.77 -21.34 10.63
N GLU A 415 -20.58 -20.29 10.76
CA GLU A 415 -21.18 -19.59 9.62
C GLU A 415 -20.18 -18.74 8.82
N LEU A 416 -18.98 -18.49 9.37
CA LEU A 416 -17.94 -17.73 8.69
C LEU A 416 -17.12 -18.65 7.79
N GLU A 417 -17.14 -18.40 6.49
CA GLU A 417 -16.43 -19.18 5.46
C GLU A 417 -14.91 -19.09 5.60
N TYR A 418 -14.42 -18.00 6.16
CA TYR A 418 -13.02 -17.77 6.49
C TYR A 418 -12.90 -17.18 7.89
N LYS A 419 -12.04 -17.75 8.72
CA LYS A 419 -11.79 -17.32 10.10
C LYS A 419 -10.35 -16.82 10.22
N SER A 420 -10.17 -15.57 10.65
CA SER A 420 -8.84 -15.04 10.95
C SER A 420 -8.23 -15.79 12.14
N PRO A 421 -7.00 -16.31 12.01
CA PRO A 421 -6.32 -16.96 13.13
C PRO A 421 -5.94 -15.95 14.22
N PHE A 422 -5.67 -16.47 15.44
CA PHE A 422 -5.17 -15.68 16.57
C PHE A 422 -6.06 -14.50 17.02
N TYR A 423 -7.36 -14.55 16.77
CA TYR A 423 -8.30 -13.57 17.35
C TYR A 423 -8.40 -13.78 18.89
N PRO A 424 -8.40 -12.73 19.71
CA PRO A 424 -8.34 -11.29 19.38
C PRO A 424 -6.91 -10.73 19.30
N PHE A 425 -5.88 -11.53 19.60
CA PHE A 425 -4.48 -11.11 19.68
C PHE A 425 -4.01 -10.39 18.41
N GLY A 426 -4.28 -10.96 17.23
CA GLY A 426 -3.84 -10.38 15.95
C GLY A 426 -4.34 -8.94 15.75
N SER A 427 -5.63 -8.68 16.03
CA SER A 427 -6.19 -7.33 15.92
C SER A 427 -5.54 -6.33 16.90
N TRP A 428 -5.32 -6.73 18.14
CA TRP A 428 -4.67 -5.87 19.16
C TRP A 428 -3.20 -5.63 18.84
N PHE A 429 -2.49 -6.65 18.34
CA PHE A 429 -1.10 -6.51 17.91
C PHE A 429 -0.95 -5.46 16.80
N VAL A 430 -1.80 -5.53 15.77
CA VAL A 430 -1.80 -4.52 14.69
C VAL A 430 -2.07 -3.12 15.24
N ILE A 431 -3.10 -2.95 16.07
CA ILE A 431 -3.44 -1.65 16.66
C ILE A 431 -2.25 -1.08 17.44
N PHE A 432 -1.62 -1.91 18.28
CA PHE A 432 -0.50 -1.50 19.13
C PHE A 432 0.72 -1.07 18.28
N VAL A 433 1.11 -1.88 17.30
CA VAL A 433 2.25 -1.55 16.42
C VAL A 433 1.94 -0.34 15.55
N CYS A 434 0.73 -0.19 15.02
CA CYS A 434 0.32 1.00 14.26
C CYS A 434 0.42 2.28 15.09
N ILE A 435 0.08 2.24 16.39
CA ILE A 435 0.26 3.39 17.29
C ILE A 435 1.74 3.73 17.45
N ILE A 436 2.60 2.72 17.64
CA ILE A 436 4.06 2.94 17.73
C ILE A 436 4.59 3.58 16.45
N ILE A 437 4.15 3.10 15.27
CA ILE A 437 4.57 3.65 13.98
C ILE A 437 4.12 5.11 13.84
N CYS A 438 2.87 5.42 14.19
CA CYS A 438 2.37 6.80 14.12
C CYS A 438 3.12 7.75 15.04
N LEU A 439 3.55 7.30 16.21
CA LEU A 439 4.30 8.12 17.17
C LEU A 439 5.80 8.22 16.82
N GLY A 440 6.36 7.15 16.24
CA GLY A 440 7.78 7.04 15.93
C GLY A 440 8.13 7.28 14.47
N ALA A 441 7.20 7.75 13.63
CA ALA A 441 7.35 7.84 12.17
C ALA A 441 8.63 8.55 11.73
N ASN A 442 8.98 9.64 12.37
CA ASN A 442 10.27 10.33 12.24
C ASN A 442 10.61 11.00 13.58
N TYR A 443 11.01 10.20 14.56
CA TYR A 443 11.31 10.74 15.89
C TYR A 443 12.55 11.65 15.92
N TRP A 444 13.43 11.56 14.92
CA TRP A 444 14.60 12.44 14.76
C TRP A 444 14.20 13.91 14.61
N VAL A 445 13.00 14.18 14.06
CA VAL A 445 12.45 15.55 13.94
C VAL A 445 12.34 16.26 15.31
N PHE A 446 12.23 15.52 16.41
CA PHE A 446 12.14 16.11 17.74
C PHE A 446 13.53 16.49 18.31
N SER A 447 14.61 15.91 17.78
CA SER A 447 15.99 16.25 18.18
C SER A 447 16.61 17.34 17.30
N ASP A 448 16.29 17.33 16.00
CA ASP A 448 16.68 18.39 15.05
C ASP A 448 15.41 18.88 14.32
N PHE A 449 14.77 19.90 14.95
CA PHE A 449 13.43 20.30 14.58
C PHE A 449 13.36 21.03 13.25
N ASN A 450 12.71 20.40 12.26
CA ASN A 450 12.39 20.97 10.96
C ASN A 450 10.87 20.99 10.74
N TRP A 451 10.30 22.16 10.48
CA TRP A 451 8.85 22.32 10.22
C TRP A 451 8.35 21.52 9.02
N PHE A 452 9.14 21.44 7.95
CA PHE A 452 8.75 20.70 6.75
C PHE A 452 8.61 19.20 7.06
N ASP A 453 9.63 18.62 7.71
CA ASP A 453 9.62 17.20 8.08
C ASP A 453 8.54 16.89 9.12
N PHE A 454 8.37 17.78 10.11
CA PHE A 454 7.31 17.63 11.10
C PHE A 454 5.90 17.62 10.47
N ILE A 455 5.62 18.57 9.57
CA ILE A 455 4.31 18.64 8.90
C ILE A 455 4.10 17.43 8.00
N THR A 456 5.07 17.07 7.17
CA THR A 456 4.93 15.93 6.25
C THR A 456 4.77 14.60 6.98
N CYS A 457 5.43 14.42 8.14
CA CYS A 457 5.31 13.19 8.92
C CYS A 457 4.06 13.14 9.79
N TYR A 458 3.61 14.26 10.36
CA TYR A 458 2.61 14.19 11.44
C TYR A 458 1.28 14.89 11.14
N ALA A 459 1.17 15.73 10.10
CA ALA A 459 -0.04 16.55 9.85
C ALA A 459 -1.33 15.73 9.66
N ILE A 460 -1.24 14.54 9.10
CA ILE A 460 -2.42 13.67 8.87
C ILE A 460 -3.07 13.25 10.19
N ILE A 461 -2.29 13.06 11.25
CA ILE A 461 -2.80 12.62 12.55
C ILE A 461 -3.77 13.65 13.16
N PRO A 462 -3.35 14.91 13.44
CA PRO A 462 -4.27 15.91 13.97
C PRO A 462 -5.41 16.23 13.00
N LEU A 463 -5.18 16.25 11.69
CA LEU A 463 -6.23 16.45 10.69
C LEU A 463 -7.30 15.35 10.78
N SER A 464 -6.90 14.08 10.91
CA SER A 464 -7.83 12.97 11.06
C SER A 464 -8.62 13.07 12.36
N ILE A 465 -7.98 13.46 13.46
CA ILE A 465 -8.64 13.68 14.76
C ILE A 465 -9.68 14.82 14.64
N ILE A 466 -9.30 15.94 14.04
CA ILE A 466 -10.20 17.09 13.82
C ILE A 466 -11.38 16.67 12.93
N MET A 467 -11.13 16.01 11.80
CA MET A 467 -12.19 15.53 10.90
C MET A 467 -13.16 14.61 11.62
N PHE A 468 -12.66 13.68 12.45
CA PHE A 468 -13.50 12.78 13.22
C PHE A 468 -14.44 13.53 14.18
N PHE A 469 -13.91 14.43 14.99
CA PHE A 469 -14.73 15.16 15.97
C PHE A 469 -15.68 16.16 15.32
N VAL A 470 -15.26 16.85 14.26
CA VAL A 470 -16.11 17.79 13.48
C VAL A 470 -17.28 17.03 12.87
N TYR A 471 -17.02 15.95 12.15
CA TYR A 471 -18.07 15.14 11.52
C TYR A 471 -19.01 14.55 12.57
N LYS A 472 -18.46 14.02 13.66
CA LYS A 472 -19.25 13.47 14.78
C LYS A 472 -20.18 14.50 15.40
N LYS A 473 -19.71 15.73 15.60
CA LYS A 473 -20.50 16.84 16.13
C LYS A 473 -21.59 17.30 15.16
N VAL A 474 -21.23 17.48 13.87
CA VAL A 474 -22.16 17.98 12.84
C VAL A 474 -23.23 16.95 12.51
N LYS A 475 -22.87 15.69 12.33
CA LYS A 475 -23.80 14.61 11.95
C LYS A 475 -24.40 13.87 13.16
N LYS A 476 -23.99 14.23 14.39
CA LYS A 476 -24.47 13.62 15.66
C LYS A 476 -24.36 12.08 15.64
N THR A 477 -23.27 11.54 15.05
CA THR A 477 -23.07 10.09 14.93
C THR A 477 -22.78 9.47 16.31
N LYS A 478 -23.09 8.18 16.44
CA LYS A 478 -22.87 7.41 17.67
C LYS A 478 -22.08 6.15 17.34
N TRP A 479 -21.34 5.66 18.33
CA TRP A 479 -20.71 4.36 18.25
C TRP A 479 -21.76 3.28 18.00
N VAL A 480 -21.50 2.42 17.00
CA VAL A 480 -22.40 1.30 16.69
C VAL A 480 -22.38 0.31 17.86
N LYS A 481 -23.54 0.01 18.43
CA LYS A 481 -23.64 -1.02 19.47
C LYS A 481 -23.52 -2.40 18.86
N TYR A 482 -23.03 -3.37 19.61
CA TYR A 482 -22.84 -4.74 19.11
C TYR A 482 -24.16 -5.38 18.65
N GLU A 483 -25.26 -5.04 19.32
CA GLU A 483 -26.61 -5.52 19.01
C GLU A 483 -27.16 -4.95 17.71
N ASP A 484 -26.74 -3.73 17.35
CA ASP A 484 -27.23 -2.99 16.18
C ASP A 484 -26.36 -3.22 14.93
N MET A 485 -25.30 -4.06 15.01
CA MET A 485 -24.41 -4.32 13.90
C MET A 485 -25.11 -5.09 12.79
N ASP A 486 -25.00 -4.58 11.56
CA ASP A 486 -25.56 -5.23 10.36
C ASP A 486 -24.54 -6.14 9.68
N PHE A 487 -24.84 -7.44 9.69
CA PHE A 487 -24.06 -8.51 9.05
C PHE A 487 -24.70 -9.04 7.76
N THR A 488 -25.67 -8.32 7.20
CA THR A 488 -26.40 -8.77 6.00
C THR A 488 -25.51 -8.59 4.77
N PRO A 489 -25.25 -9.68 4.01
CA PRO A 489 -24.54 -9.59 2.73
C PRO A 489 -25.36 -8.78 1.71
N PRO A 490 -24.73 -8.12 0.73
CA PRO A 490 -25.43 -7.33 -0.29
C PRO A 490 -26.46 -8.15 -1.10
N GLU A 491 -26.16 -9.41 -1.38
CA GLU A 491 -27.02 -10.33 -2.15
C GLU A 491 -28.33 -10.68 -1.43
N ASP A 492 -28.32 -10.65 -0.09
CA ASP A 492 -29.52 -10.92 0.72
C ASP A 492 -30.33 -9.64 1.02
N ALA A 493 -29.67 -8.46 0.95
CA ALA A 493 -30.34 -7.17 1.09
C ALA A 493 -31.30 -6.89 -0.07
N ASP A 494 -30.91 -7.23 -1.31
CA ASP A 494 -31.77 -7.10 -2.50
C ASP A 494 -32.96 -8.03 -2.41
N LYS A 495 -32.83 -9.26 -1.90
CA LYS A 495 -33.93 -10.21 -1.68
C LYS A 495 -34.93 -9.73 -0.64
N LYS A 496 -34.43 -9.09 0.47
CA LYS A 496 -35.32 -8.52 1.50
C LYS A 496 -36.15 -7.34 0.98
N ASN A 497 -35.55 -6.49 0.14
CA ASN A 497 -36.28 -5.38 -0.47
C ASN A 497 -37.34 -5.85 -1.46
N ILE A 498 -37.09 -6.94 -2.21
CA ILE A 498 -38.06 -7.56 -3.10
C ILE A 498 -39.19 -8.24 -2.30
N SER A 499 -38.86 -8.95 -1.19
CA SER A 499 -39.89 -9.61 -0.36
C SER A 499 -40.75 -8.66 0.49
N ALA A 500 -40.30 -7.39 0.67
CA ALA A 500 -41.11 -6.37 1.33
C ALA A 500 -42.01 -5.59 0.37
N LEU A 501 -41.93 -5.87 -0.95
CA LEU A 501 -42.79 -5.32 -2.00
C LEU A 501 -43.93 -6.29 -2.44
N TYR A 502 -43.93 -7.51 -1.90
CA TYR A 502 -45.00 -8.51 -2.04
C TYR A 502 -45.56 -8.86 -0.65
#